data_d9ea9fd2b7fa9c536eba9ef3f3ebf832
#
_entry.id   d9ea9fd2b7fa9c536eba9ef3f3ebf832
#
_cell.length_a   1.000
_cell.length_b   1.000
_cell.length_c   1.000
_cell.angle_alpha   90.00
_cell.angle_beta   90.00
_cell.angle_gamma   90.00
#
_symmetry.space_group_name_H-M   'P 1'
#
loop_
_entity.id
_entity.type
_entity.pdbx_description
1 polymer ?
#
loop_
_entity_poly.entity_id
_entity_poly.type
_entity_poly.pdbx_seq_one_letter_code
_entity_poly.pdbx_strand_id
1 'polypeptide(L)'
;MKVMKFGGTSVGSVNSILSVKRIVEAVDEPVIVVVSALGGITDKLINTSRMAAAGDASYENEFREIVYRHVEMIKEVIPAGEAQVALQRQIGELLNELKDIFQGIYLIKDLSQKTSDTIVSYGERLSSIIVAQLTGAEWFDSRKFIKTEKKHSKHVLDTELTNSLVHETFSSLPKRVLVPGFISTDKMTGEVTNLGRGGSDYTAAIIAAALDADSLEIWTDVDGFMTADPRVISRAYTINELSYVEATELCNFGAKVVYPPTIYPVCHKNIPILVKNTFCLLYTSPSPRDLSTS
;
A
#
# COMPACT_ATOMS: atom_id res chain seq x y z
N MET A 1 14.25 13.95 -0.79
CA MET A 1 13.65 12.64 -1.14
C MET A 1 12.14 12.70 -1.06
N LYS A 2 11.43 11.86 -1.79
CA LYS A 2 9.95 11.78 -1.74
C LYS A 2 9.47 10.39 -1.34
N VAL A 3 8.25 10.34 -0.82
CA VAL A 3 7.53 9.09 -0.57
C VAL A 3 6.36 9.00 -1.55
N MET A 4 6.23 7.86 -2.23
CA MET A 4 5.18 7.61 -3.21
C MET A 4 4.33 6.44 -2.74
N LYS A 5 3.01 6.58 -2.73
CA LYS A 5 2.10 5.48 -2.40
C LYS A 5 1.26 5.12 -3.62
N PHE A 6 1.18 3.83 -3.94
CA PHE A 6 0.31 3.31 -5.00
C PHE A 6 -0.79 2.44 -4.41
N GLY A 7 -2.04 2.77 -4.73
CA GLY A 7 -3.22 2.03 -4.29
C GLY A 7 -3.41 0.70 -5.03
N GLY A 8 -4.34 -0.12 -4.55
CA GLY A 8 -4.63 -1.42 -5.15
C GLY A 8 -5.04 -1.36 -6.62
N THR A 9 -5.73 -0.30 -7.05
CA THR A 9 -6.07 -0.05 -8.47
C THR A 9 -4.81 0.19 -9.32
N SER A 10 -3.83 0.90 -8.76
CA SER A 10 -2.56 1.19 -9.43
C SER A 10 -1.68 -0.05 -9.62
N VAL A 11 -1.85 -1.09 -8.82
CA VAL A 11 -1.14 -2.38 -8.94
C VAL A 11 -2.08 -3.53 -9.30
N GLY A 12 -3.32 -3.24 -9.70
CA GLY A 12 -4.37 -4.24 -9.91
C GLY A 12 -4.35 -4.96 -11.25
N SER A 13 -3.65 -4.46 -12.25
CA SER A 13 -3.55 -5.05 -13.59
C SER A 13 -2.14 -4.92 -14.16
N VAL A 14 -1.83 -5.69 -15.20
CA VAL A 14 -0.53 -5.62 -15.91
C VAL A 14 -0.27 -4.19 -16.40
N ASN A 15 -1.23 -3.56 -17.05
CA ASN A 15 -1.07 -2.20 -17.57
C ASN A 15 -0.83 -1.18 -16.45
N SER A 16 -1.56 -1.30 -15.33
CA SER A 16 -1.40 -0.38 -14.22
C SER A 16 -0.05 -0.53 -13.53
N ILE A 17 0.39 -1.76 -13.28
CA ILE A 17 1.68 -2.02 -12.61
C ILE A 17 2.88 -1.61 -13.49
N LEU A 18 2.77 -1.73 -14.83
CA LEU A 18 3.76 -1.21 -15.76
C LEU A 18 3.78 0.33 -15.80
N SER A 19 2.64 0.99 -15.53
CA SER A 19 2.62 2.44 -15.32
C SER A 19 3.34 2.82 -14.03
N VAL A 20 3.12 2.07 -12.93
CA VAL A 20 3.89 2.25 -11.68
C VAL A 20 5.38 2.14 -11.94
N LYS A 21 5.82 1.12 -12.70
CA LYS A 21 7.24 0.98 -13.09
C LYS A 21 7.78 2.25 -13.75
N ARG A 22 7.10 2.74 -14.80
CA ARG A 22 7.52 3.94 -15.53
C ARG A 22 7.59 5.17 -14.62
N ILE A 23 6.61 5.34 -13.73
CA ILE A 23 6.56 6.45 -12.78
C ILE A 23 7.74 6.39 -11.81
N VAL A 24 8.01 5.22 -11.22
CA VAL A 24 9.11 5.04 -10.27
C VAL A 24 10.48 5.16 -10.93
N GLU A 25 10.63 4.62 -12.14
CA GLU A 25 11.90 4.72 -12.90
C GLU A 25 12.23 6.14 -13.36
N ALA A 26 11.22 6.99 -13.56
CA ALA A 26 11.40 8.40 -13.93
C ALA A 26 11.86 9.29 -12.75
N VAL A 27 11.91 8.77 -11.52
CA VAL A 27 12.38 9.52 -10.35
C VAL A 27 13.90 9.41 -10.25
N ASP A 28 14.58 10.56 -10.32
CA ASP A 28 16.05 10.60 -10.23
C ASP A 28 16.57 10.69 -8.80
N GLU A 29 15.80 11.26 -7.89
CA GLU A 29 16.12 11.37 -6.46
C GLU A 29 15.82 10.07 -5.69
N PRO A 30 16.37 9.89 -4.48
CA PRO A 30 15.99 8.78 -3.61
C PRO A 30 14.49 8.77 -3.33
N VAL A 31 13.85 7.61 -3.47
CA VAL A 31 12.41 7.44 -3.33
C VAL A 31 12.03 6.21 -2.52
N ILE A 32 11.08 6.37 -1.62
CA ILE A 32 10.44 5.25 -0.92
C ILE A 32 9.04 5.05 -1.52
N VAL A 33 8.81 3.86 -2.03
CA VAL A 33 7.55 3.47 -2.67
C VAL A 33 6.78 2.54 -1.73
N VAL A 34 5.55 2.92 -1.40
CA VAL A 34 4.63 2.11 -0.59
C VAL A 34 3.53 1.58 -1.49
N VAL A 35 3.29 0.29 -1.45
CA VAL A 35 2.23 -0.35 -2.27
C VAL A 35 1.21 -1.08 -1.42
N SER A 36 -0.03 -1.09 -1.90
CA SER A 36 -1.12 -1.91 -1.38
C SER A 36 -1.09 -3.32 -2.00
N ALA A 37 -1.92 -4.23 -1.51
CA ALA A 37 -2.21 -5.50 -2.18
C ALA A 37 -2.68 -5.28 -3.63
N LEU A 38 -2.52 -6.27 -4.50
CA LEU A 38 -3.12 -6.25 -5.85
C LEU A 38 -4.63 -6.04 -5.72
N GLY A 39 -5.21 -5.21 -6.61
CA GLY A 39 -6.62 -4.83 -6.54
C GLY A 39 -7.58 -6.01 -6.36
N GLY A 40 -8.42 -5.97 -5.32
CA GLY A 40 -9.37 -7.01 -4.95
C GLY A 40 -8.81 -8.19 -4.14
N ILE A 41 -7.50 -8.30 -3.97
CA ILE A 41 -6.87 -9.43 -3.23
C ILE A 41 -7.19 -9.38 -1.74
N THR A 42 -7.22 -8.21 -1.12
CA THR A 42 -7.57 -8.10 0.31
C THR A 42 -8.96 -8.64 0.61
N ASP A 43 -9.96 -8.27 -0.20
CA ASP A 43 -11.33 -8.77 -0.05
C ASP A 43 -11.39 -10.29 -0.30
N LYS A 44 -10.64 -10.78 -1.30
CA LYS A 44 -10.57 -12.21 -1.62
C LYS A 44 -9.93 -13.00 -0.46
N LEU A 45 -8.85 -12.51 0.15
CA LEU A 45 -8.23 -13.11 1.35
C LEU A 45 -9.22 -13.20 2.53
N ILE A 46 -9.95 -12.10 2.80
CA ILE A 46 -10.96 -12.05 3.86
C ILE A 46 -12.09 -13.04 3.58
N ASN A 47 -12.60 -13.08 2.34
CA ASN A 47 -13.67 -13.99 1.98
C ASN A 47 -13.22 -15.46 2.10
N THR A 48 -12.07 -15.82 1.56
CA THR A 48 -11.49 -17.15 1.63
C THR A 48 -11.31 -17.62 3.08
N SER A 49 -10.83 -16.72 3.98
CA SER A 49 -10.66 -17.04 5.40
C SER A 49 -12.00 -17.32 6.11
N ARG A 50 -13.05 -16.56 5.76
CA ARG A 50 -14.41 -16.78 6.30
C ARG A 50 -15.00 -18.11 5.81
N MET A 51 -14.83 -18.46 4.54
CA MET A 51 -15.26 -19.74 3.98
C MET A 51 -14.55 -20.91 4.67
N ALA A 52 -13.23 -20.82 4.84
CA ALA A 52 -12.46 -21.84 5.56
C ALA A 52 -12.97 -22.00 7.02
N ALA A 53 -13.18 -20.90 7.74
CA ALA A 53 -13.70 -20.92 9.11
C ALA A 53 -15.14 -21.49 9.21
N ALA A 54 -15.95 -21.30 8.18
CA ALA A 54 -17.28 -21.90 8.07
C ALA A 54 -17.25 -23.41 7.74
N GLY A 55 -16.07 -23.99 7.47
CA GLY A 55 -15.92 -25.38 7.03
C GLY A 55 -16.37 -25.62 5.58
N ASP A 56 -16.40 -24.55 4.76
CA ASP A 56 -16.72 -24.64 3.34
C ASP A 56 -15.47 -24.99 2.54
N ALA A 57 -15.41 -26.22 2.02
CA ALA A 57 -14.27 -26.74 1.25
C ALA A 57 -14.01 -25.95 -0.05
N SER A 58 -14.97 -25.16 -0.54
CA SER A 58 -14.78 -24.35 -1.75
C SER A 58 -13.79 -23.19 -1.54
N TYR A 59 -13.35 -22.91 -0.29
CA TYR A 59 -12.25 -21.99 -0.02
C TYR A 59 -10.98 -22.33 -0.82
N GLU A 60 -10.75 -23.61 -1.15
CA GLU A 60 -9.59 -24.02 -1.95
C GLU A 60 -9.65 -23.48 -3.38
N ASN A 61 -10.86 -23.31 -3.95
CA ASN A 61 -11.02 -22.71 -5.27
C ASN A 61 -10.67 -21.22 -5.24
N GLU A 62 -11.16 -20.50 -4.23
CA GLU A 62 -10.83 -19.08 -4.02
C GLU A 62 -9.34 -18.89 -3.78
N PHE A 63 -8.72 -19.77 -3.00
CA PHE A 63 -7.26 -19.73 -2.81
C PHE A 63 -6.51 -19.98 -4.13
N ARG A 64 -6.94 -20.93 -4.95
CA ARG A 64 -6.33 -21.17 -6.29
C ARG A 64 -6.39 -19.93 -7.18
N GLU A 65 -7.44 -19.14 -7.11
CA GLU A 65 -7.53 -17.88 -7.85
C GLU A 65 -6.55 -16.82 -7.31
N ILE A 66 -6.33 -16.77 -5.98
CA ILE A 66 -5.30 -15.90 -5.39
C ILE A 66 -3.92 -16.29 -5.95
N VAL A 67 -3.60 -17.59 -5.95
CA VAL A 67 -2.34 -18.13 -6.51
C VAL A 67 -2.21 -17.76 -7.98
N TYR A 68 -3.22 -18.09 -8.78
CA TYR A 68 -3.25 -17.82 -10.22
C TYR A 68 -2.98 -16.34 -10.52
N ARG A 69 -3.66 -15.44 -9.82
CA ARG A 69 -3.54 -14.01 -10.02
C ARG A 69 -2.11 -13.49 -9.82
N HIS A 70 -1.39 -13.98 -8.80
CA HIS A 70 -0.02 -13.57 -8.54
C HIS A 70 0.97 -14.21 -9.52
N VAL A 71 0.79 -15.48 -9.84
CA VAL A 71 1.65 -16.20 -10.80
C VAL A 71 1.54 -15.59 -12.20
N GLU A 72 0.32 -15.32 -12.68
CA GLU A 72 0.12 -14.69 -13.98
C GLU A 72 0.68 -13.27 -14.00
N MET A 73 0.47 -12.49 -12.94
CA MET A 73 1.08 -11.16 -12.85
C MET A 73 2.60 -11.23 -13.02
N ILE A 74 3.27 -12.16 -12.34
CA ILE A 74 4.73 -12.32 -12.47
C ILE A 74 5.13 -12.67 -13.90
N LYS A 75 4.43 -13.60 -14.56
CA LYS A 75 4.73 -14.01 -15.93
C LYS A 75 4.61 -12.87 -16.93
N GLU A 76 3.61 -12.02 -16.75
CA GLU A 76 3.31 -10.91 -17.66
C GLU A 76 4.26 -9.73 -17.48
N VAL A 77 4.71 -9.45 -16.24
CA VAL A 77 5.46 -8.21 -15.95
C VAL A 77 6.98 -8.42 -15.80
N ILE A 78 7.43 -9.64 -15.51
CA ILE A 78 8.85 -9.96 -15.36
C ILE A 78 9.29 -10.79 -16.57
N PRO A 79 10.33 -10.38 -17.32
CA PRO A 79 10.84 -11.14 -18.44
C PRO A 79 11.24 -12.57 -18.03
N ALA A 80 10.98 -13.52 -18.93
CA ALA A 80 11.37 -14.92 -18.70
C ALA A 80 12.88 -15.05 -18.49
N GLY A 81 13.29 -15.77 -17.44
CA GLY A 81 14.69 -15.95 -17.06
C GLY A 81 14.85 -16.30 -15.58
N GLU A 82 16.09 -16.32 -15.12
CA GLU A 82 16.43 -16.71 -13.74
C GLU A 82 15.74 -15.83 -12.68
N ALA A 83 15.64 -14.53 -12.94
CA ALA A 83 14.98 -13.59 -12.04
C ALA A 83 13.47 -13.90 -11.87
N GLN A 84 12.77 -14.24 -12.96
CA GLN A 84 11.37 -14.65 -12.91
C GLN A 84 11.20 -15.96 -12.13
N VAL A 85 12.06 -16.94 -12.35
CA VAL A 85 12.03 -18.24 -11.65
C VAL A 85 12.31 -18.06 -10.16
N ALA A 86 13.29 -17.23 -9.80
CA ALA A 86 13.61 -16.93 -8.41
C ALA A 86 12.43 -16.23 -7.70
N LEU A 87 11.81 -15.25 -8.36
CA LEU A 87 10.63 -14.57 -7.85
C LEU A 87 9.43 -15.52 -7.68
N GLN A 88 9.16 -16.37 -8.68
CA GLN A 88 8.09 -17.36 -8.59
C GLN A 88 8.29 -18.32 -7.41
N ARG A 89 9.52 -18.74 -7.14
CA ARG A 89 9.83 -19.56 -5.97
C ARG A 89 9.56 -18.82 -4.67
N GLN A 90 10.06 -17.59 -4.52
CA GLN A 90 9.84 -16.78 -3.33
C GLN A 90 8.34 -16.52 -3.06
N ILE A 91 7.59 -16.18 -4.08
CA ILE A 91 6.14 -15.98 -3.99
C ILE A 91 5.43 -17.31 -3.68
N GLY A 92 5.88 -18.42 -4.28
CA GLY A 92 5.38 -19.76 -4.02
C GLY A 92 5.54 -20.21 -2.56
N GLU A 93 6.66 -19.89 -1.94
CA GLU A 93 6.90 -20.16 -0.51
C GLU A 93 5.86 -19.43 0.37
N LEU A 94 5.63 -18.13 0.12
CA LEU A 94 4.62 -17.35 0.85
C LEU A 94 3.19 -17.86 0.61
N LEU A 95 2.88 -18.27 -0.60
CA LEU A 95 1.57 -18.85 -0.93
C LEU A 95 1.36 -20.23 -0.27
N ASN A 96 2.41 -21.02 -0.11
CA ASN A 96 2.34 -22.28 0.62
C ASN A 96 2.11 -22.03 2.13
N GLU A 97 2.82 -21.08 2.75
CA GLU A 97 2.54 -20.66 4.14
C GLU A 97 1.06 -20.25 4.31
N LEU A 98 0.55 -19.43 3.40
CA LEU A 98 -0.84 -18.99 3.41
C LEU A 98 -1.83 -20.15 3.26
N LYS A 99 -1.52 -21.13 2.40
CA LYS A 99 -2.31 -22.36 2.23
C LYS A 99 -2.43 -23.13 3.54
N ASP A 100 -1.30 -23.30 4.24
CA ASP A 100 -1.27 -24.02 5.50
C ASP A 100 -2.11 -23.30 6.58
N ILE A 101 -2.09 -21.98 6.60
CA ILE A 101 -2.94 -21.17 7.49
C ILE A 101 -4.43 -21.41 7.16
N PHE A 102 -4.83 -21.35 5.89
CA PHE A 102 -6.23 -21.63 5.49
C PHE A 102 -6.66 -23.04 5.86
N GLN A 103 -5.79 -24.02 5.65
CA GLN A 103 -6.07 -25.42 6.05
C GLN A 103 -6.24 -25.54 7.57
N GLY A 104 -5.40 -24.86 8.35
CA GLY A 104 -5.53 -24.82 9.82
C GLY A 104 -6.88 -24.25 10.25
N ILE A 105 -7.29 -23.12 9.67
CA ILE A 105 -8.60 -22.49 9.94
C ILE A 105 -9.75 -23.42 9.57
N TYR A 106 -9.68 -24.08 8.40
CA TYR A 106 -10.70 -25.02 7.94
C TYR A 106 -10.89 -26.19 8.90
N LEU A 107 -9.79 -26.72 9.46
CA LEU A 107 -9.82 -27.83 10.42
C LEU A 107 -10.35 -27.40 11.80
N ILE A 108 -9.92 -26.22 12.28
CA ILE A 108 -10.29 -25.71 13.62
C ILE A 108 -11.67 -25.06 13.59
N LYS A 109 -12.12 -24.57 12.44
CA LYS A 109 -13.37 -23.80 12.22
C LYS A 109 -13.45 -22.55 13.10
N ASP A 110 -12.32 -21.89 13.27
CA ASP A 110 -12.21 -20.64 14.02
C ASP A 110 -11.30 -19.65 13.29
N LEU A 111 -11.65 -18.36 13.33
CA LEU A 111 -10.91 -17.26 12.72
C LEU A 111 -10.76 -16.15 13.74
N SER A 112 -9.66 -16.15 14.48
CA SER A 112 -9.32 -15.05 15.38
C SER A 112 -8.93 -13.79 14.60
N GLN A 113 -9.05 -12.62 15.25
CA GLN A 113 -8.59 -11.35 14.68
C GLN A 113 -7.10 -11.40 14.29
N LYS A 114 -6.26 -11.95 15.15
CA LYS A 114 -4.82 -12.17 14.88
C LYS A 114 -4.60 -12.98 13.59
N THR A 115 -5.32 -14.08 13.42
CA THR A 115 -5.22 -14.91 12.24
C THR A 115 -5.70 -14.16 11.00
N SER A 116 -6.79 -13.41 11.10
CA SER A 116 -7.29 -12.55 10.03
C SER A 116 -6.26 -11.48 9.62
N ASP A 117 -5.66 -10.79 10.58
CA ASP A 117 -4.64 -9.77 10.33
C ASP A 117 -3.39 -10.38 9.66
N THR A 118 -3.01 -11.58 10.08
CA THR A 118 -1.93 -12.35 9.46
C THR A 118 -2.24 -12.65 7.99
N ILE A 119 -3.44 -13.18 7.70
CA ILE A 119 -3.86 -13.54 6.33
C ILE A 119 -3.87 -12.33 5.42
N VAL A 120 -4.50 -11.23 5.83
CA VAL A 120 -4.59 -10.05 4.97
C VAL A 120 -3.21 -9.45 4.69
N SER A 121 -2.24 -9.61 5.60
CA SER A 121 -0.87 -9.13 5.39
C SER A 121 -0.17 -9.76 4.18
N TYR A 122 -0.58 -10.96 3.76
CA TYR A 122 0.00 -11.59 2.58
C TYR A 122 -0.31 -10.83 1.30
N GLY A 123 -1.42 -10.11 1.23
CA GLY A 123 -1.76 -9.29 0.07
C GLY A 123 -0.68 -8.25 -0.24
N GLU A 124 -0.31 -7.46 0.74
CA GLU A 124 0.73 -6.44 0.62
C GLU A 124 2.14 -7.02 0.49
N ARG A 125 2.44 -8.11 1.20
CA ARG A 125 3.73 -8.80 1.09
C ARG A 125 3.95 -9.32 -0.32
N LEU A 126 2.98 -10.02 -0.90
CA LEU A 126 3.07 -10.59 -2.24
C LEU A 126 3.20 -9.50 -3.31
N SER A 127 2.33 -8.48 -3.27
CA SER A 127 2.35 -7.38 -4.25
C SER A 127 3.65 -6.58 -4.18
N SER A 128 4.12 -6.26 -2.97
CA SER A 128 5.32 -5.44 -2.78
C SER A 128 6.59 -6.13 -3.28
N ILE A 129 6.71 -7.44 -3.09
CA ILE A 129 7.86 -8.21 -3.61
C ILE A 129 7.86 -8.23 -5.14
N ILE A 130 6.68 -8.39 -5.77
CA ILE A 130 6.55 -8.35 -7.24
C ILE A 130 6.94 -6.97 -7.78
N VAL A 131 6.43 -5.89 -7.17
CA VAL A 131 6.73 -4.53 -7.59
C VAL A 131 8.19 -4.17 -7.35
N ALA A 132 8.80 -4.65 -6.26
CA ALA A 132 10.22 -4.45 -5.99
C ALA A 132 11.10 -5.05 -7.10
N GLN A 133 10.84 -6.31 -7.47
CA GLN A 133 11.54 -6.97 -8.56
C GLN A 133 11.34 -6.24 -9.90
N LEU A 134 10.11 -5.77 -10.18
CA LEU A 134 9.77 -5.07 -11.42
C LEU A 134 10.49 -3.73 -11.56
N THR A 135 10.64 -2.98 -10.46
CA THR A 135 11.22 -1.63 -10.45
C THR A 135 12.71 -1.60 -10.12
N GLY A 136 13.30 -2.75 -9.79
CA GLY A 136 14.67 -2.83 -9.29
C GLY A 136 14.87 -2.12 -7.94
N ALA A 137 13.82 -2.01 -7.15
CA ALA A 137 13.85 -1.40 -5.82
C ALA A 137 14.28 -2.41 -4.76
N GLU A 138 14.98 -1.94 -3.72
CA GLU A 138 15.28 -2.76 -2.55
C GLU A 138 14.03 -2.90 -1.68
N TRP A 139 13.67 -4.14 -1.33
CA TRP A 139 12.46 -4.45 -0.57
C TRP A 139 12.71 -4.45 0.92
N PHE A 140 11.90 -3.69 1.67
CA PHE A 140 11.93 -3.60 3.13
C PHE A 140 10.58 -3.98 3.73
N ASP A 141 10.59 -4.94 4.63
CA ASP A 141 9.36 -5.38 5.32
C ASP A 141 8.92 -4.34 6.38
N SER A 142 7.80 -3.66 6.15
CA SER A 142 7.27 -2.65 7.07
C SER A 142 7.00 -3.18 8.48
N ARG A 143 6.73 -4.47 8.65
CA ARG A 143 6.52 -5.12 9.95
C ARG A 143 7.76 -5.02 10.86
N LYS A 144 8.94 -4.80 10.29
CA LYS A 144 10.17 -4.63 11.06
C LYS A 144 10.25 -3.29 11.75
N PHE A 145 9.67 -2.24 11.17
CA PHE A 145 9.81 -0.87 11.66
C PHE A 145 8.50 -0.14 11.93
N ILE A 146 7.35 -0.58 11.40
CA ILE A 146 6.03 -0.05 11.81
C ILE A 146 5.52 -0.87 12.99
N LYS A 147 5.46 -0.22 14.15
CA LYS A 147 5.10 -0.87 15.42
C LYS A 147 3.79 -0.34 15.97
N THR A 148 2.99 -1.25 16.48
CA THR A 148 1.76 -0.94 17.18
C THR A 148 1.83 -1.38 18.63
N GLU A 149 0.98 -0.80 19.43
CA GLU A 149 0.73 -1.23 20.80
C GLU A 149 -0.76 -1.44 21.03
N LYS A 150 -1.11 -2.39 21.87
CA LYS A 150 -2.50 -2.65 22.21
C LYS A 150 -2.98 -1.64 23.26
N LYS A 151 -3.90 -0.75 22.87
CA LYS A 151 -4.62 0.15 23.77
C LYS A 151 -6.08 -0.24 23.82
N HIS A 152 -6.55 -0.67 25.00
CA HIS A 152 -7.88 -1.26 25.19
C HIS A 152 -8.05 -2.48 24.26
N SER A 153 -8.93 -2.42 23.29
CA SER A 153 -9.19 -3.53 22.35
C SER A 153 -8.63 -3.30 20.94
N LYS A 154 -7.86 -2.21 20.73
CA LYS A 154 -7.36 -1.82 19.40
C LYS A 154 -5.85 -1.72 19.41
N HIS A 155 -5.26 -2.06 18.27
CA HIS A 155 -3.86 -1.76 17.98
C HIS A 155 -3.76 -0.33 17.47
N VAL A 156 -2.92 0.49 18.10
CA VAL A 156 -2.61 1.86 17.71
C VAL A 156 -1.12 1.99 17.42
N LEU A 157 -0.75 2.91 16.54
CA LEU A 157 0.65 3.15 16.21
C LEU A 157 1.44 3.57 17.45
N ASP A 158 2.58 2.92 17.69
CA ASP A 158 3.62 3.45 18.57
C ASP A 158 4.50 4.40 17.76
N THR A 159 4.21 5.68 17.84
CA THR A 159 4.87 6.69 17.01
C THR A 159 6.35 6.84 17.33
N GLU A 160 6.73 6.82 18.63
CA GLU A 160 8.13 7.03 19.04
C GLU A 160 9.01 5.88 18.58
N LEU A 161 8.61 4.64 18.88
CA LEU A 161 9.36 3.45 18.47
C LEU A 161 9.40 3.33 16.93
N THR A 162 8.28 3.58 16.26
CA THR A 162 8.20 3.54 14.80
C THR A 162 9.16 4.56 14.17
N ASN A 163 9.14 5.81 14.62
CA ASN A 163 10.03 6.85 14.09
C ASN A 163 11.51 6.46 14.29
N SER A 164 11.87 5.97 15.47
CA SER A 164 13.24 5.51 15.74
C SER A 164 13.68 4.40 14.79
N LEU A 165 12.82 3.38 14.59
CA LEU A 165 13.11 2.27 13.71
C LEU A 165 13.12 2.66 12.21
N VAL A 166 12.29 3.61 11.81
CA VAL A 166 12.31 4.15 10.43
C VAL A 166 13.63 4.89 10.18
N HIS A 167 14.08 5.74 11.10
CA HIS A 167 15.37 6.42 11.00
C HIS A 167 16.55 5.43 10.94
N GLU A 168 16.53 4.41 11.78
CA GLU A 168 17.55 3.36 11.78
C GLU A 168 17.56 2.59 10.45
N THR A 169 16.40 2.14 10.00
CA THR A 169 16.23 1.34 8.77
C THR A 169 16.69 2.11 7.53
N PHE A 170 16.41 3.40 7.46
CA PHE A 170 16.70 4.24 6.30
C PHE A 170 17.85 5.22 6.51
N SER A 171 18.73 4.94 7.49
CA SER A 171 19.94 5.74 7.75
C SER A 171 20.89 5.78 6.54
N SER A 172 20.89 4.71 5.73
CA SER A 172 21.54 4.64 4.42
C SER A 172 20.47 4.30 3.38
N LEU A 173 19.88 5.34 2.77
CA LEU A 173 18.76 5.18 1.87
C LEU A 173 19.22 4.75 0.48
N PRO A 174 18.81 3.56 -0.03
CA PRO A 174 19.00 3.19 -1.42
C PRO A 174 18.26 4.14 -2.38
N LYS A 175 18.68 4.18 -3.65
CA LYS A 175 18.04 5.04 -4.65
C LYS A 175 16.53 4.77 -4.77
N ARG A 176 16.15 3.49 -4.68
CA ARG A 176 14.74 3.06 -4.73
C ARG A 176 14.48 2.03 -3.65
N VAL A 177 13.52 2.33 -2.81
CA VAL A 177 13.04 1.45 -1.73
C VAL A 177 11.59 1.08 -2.00
N LEU A 178 11.22 -0.16 -1.75
CA LEU A 178 9.85 -0.63 -1.80
C LEU A 178 9.40 -1.24 -0.48
N VAL A 179 8.24 -0.81 -0.02
CA VAL A 179 7.67 -1.15 1.28
C VAL A 179 6.23 -1.63 1.12
N PRO A 180 5.82 -2.77 1.71
CA PRO A 180 4.41 -3.11 1.84
C PRO A 180 3.71 -2.11 2.76
N GLY A 181 2.58 -1.54 2.30
CA GLY A 181 1.74 -0.67 3.12
C GLY A 181 0.87 -1.44 4.10
N PHE A 182 0.06 -0.74 4.93
CA PHE A 182 -1.00 -1.29 5.76
C PHE A 182 -0.54 -2.17 6.93
N ILE A 183 0.48 -2.99 6.77
CA ILE A 183 0.90 -4.04 7.72
C ILE A 183 1.92 -3.52 8.74
N SER A 184 1.82 -4.06 9.94
CA SER A 184 2.64 -3.70 11.11
C SER A 184 2.81 -4.89 12.04
N THR A 185 3.48 -4.71 13.16
CA THR A 185 3.55 -5.70 14.24
C THR A 185 3.33 -5.05 15.60
N ASP A 186 2.69 -5.79 16.50
CA ASP A 186 2.63 -5.42 17.91
C ASP A 186 4.03 -5.47 18.53
N LYS A 187 4.44 -4.41 19.22
CA LYS A 187 5.78 -4.25 19.78
C LYS A 187 6.12 -5.25 20.88
N MET A 188 5.09 -5.72 21.61
CA MET A 188 5.27 -6.61 22.75
C MET A 188 5.21 -8.08 22.37
N THR A 189 4.25 -8.45 21.52
CA THR A 189 4.00 -9.84 21.15
C THR A 189 4.66 -10.25 19.84
N GLY A 190 5.06 -9.28 19.00
CA GLY A 190 5.55 -9.53 17.64
C GLY A 190 4.47 -10.02 16.68
N GLU A 191 3.21 -10.04 17.09
CA GLU A 191 2.08 -10.47 16.26
C GLU A 191 1.86 -9.49 15.10
N VAL A 192 1.48 -10.05 13.95
CA VAL A 192 1.11 -9.23 12.79
C VAL A 192 -0.17 -8.47 13.12
N THR A 193 -0.13 -7.19 12.87
CA THR A 193 -1.24 -6.25 13.01
C THR A 193 -1.39 -5.44 11.74
N ASN A 194 -2.45 -4.64 11.65
CA ASN A 194 -2.65 -3.72 10.54
C ASN A 194 -3.05 -2.33 11.03
N LEU A 195 -2.89 -1.34 10.15
CA LEU A 195 -3.16 0.06 10.44
C LEU A 195 -4.62 0.47 10.16
N GLY A 196 -5.49 -0.48 9.83
CA GLY A 196 -6.88 -0.24 9.55
C GLY A 196 -7.15 0.44 8.21
N ARG A 197 -8.31 1.09 8.09
CA ARG A 197 -8.76 1.74 6.85
C ARG A 197 -7.74 2.80 6.39
N GLY A 198 -7.38 2.77 5.11
CA GLY A 198 -6.38 3.68 4.54
C GLY A 198 -4.95 3.38 5.01
N GLY A 199 -4.70 2.17 5.56
CA GLY A 199 -3.44 1.82 6.20
C GLY A 199 -2.21 1.95 5.31
N SER A 200 -2.32 1.77 3.98
CA SER A 200 -1.19 2.00 3.07
C SER A 200 -0.86 3.48 2.91
N ASP A 201 -1.89 4.37 2.88
CA ASP A 201 -1.68 5.83 2.91
C ASP A 201 -1.03 6.22 4.25
N TYR A 202 -1.49 5.60 5.34
CA TYR A 202 -0.95 5.85 6.67
C TYR A 202 0.51 5.40 6.79
N THR A 203 0.87 4.22 6.28
CA THR A 203 2.27 3.77 6.21
C THR A 203 3.14 4.79 5.47
N ALA A 204 2.69 5.28 4.32
CA ALA A 204 3.43 6.27 3.54
C ALA A 204 3.57 7.61 4.28
N ALA A 205 2.51 8.08 4.93
CA ALA A 205 2.53 9.30 5.73
C ALA A 205 3.43 9.20 6.96
N ILE A 206 3.44 8.05 7.65
CA ILE A 206 4.35 7.78 8.77
C ILE A 206 5.80 7.86 8.32
N ILE A 207 6.16 7.18 7.23
CA ILE A 207 7.52 7.16 6.70
C ILE A 207 7.91 8.57 6.23
N ALA A 208 7.03 9.26 5.50
CA ALA A 208 7.29 10.62 5.03
C ALA A 208 7.53 11.59 6.20
N ALA A 209 6.71 11.51 7.24
CA ALA A 209 6.85 12.35 8.41
C ALA A 209 8.11 11.99 9.23
N ALA A 210 8.41 10.71 9.41
CA ALA A 210 9.60 10.29 10.14
C ALA A 210 10.89 10.78 9.48
N LEU A 211 10.97 10.73 8.15
CA LEU A 211 12.18 11.07 7.38
C LEU A 211 12.20 12.50 6.85
N ASP A 212 11.27 13.37 7.27
CA ASP A 212 11.15 14.74 6.79
C ASP A 212 11.19 14.85 5.25
N ALA A 213 10.36 14.03 4.58
CA ALA A 213 10.31 13.97 3.13
C ALA A 213 9.88 15.31 2.52
N ASP A 214 10.37 15.62 1.32
CA ASP A 214 10.01 16.85 0.59
C ASP A 214 8.53 16.83 0.15
N SER A 215 7.97 15.63 -0.08
CA SER A 215 6.56 15.45 -0.46
C SER A 215 6.09 14.01 -0.24
N LEU A 216 4.78 13.86 -0.06
CA LEU A 216 4.06 12.59 -0.12
C LEU A 216 3.19 12.57 -1.39
N GLU A 217 3.46 11.65 -2.31
CA GLU A 217 2.65 11.45 -3.51
C GLU A 217 1.70 10.28 -3.32
N ILE A 218 0.40 10.52 -3.48
CA ILE A 218 -0.64 9.48 -3.43
C ILE A 218 -1.12 9.24 -4.87
N TRP A 219 -0.73 8.11 -5.42
CA TRP A 219 -1.08 7.67 -6.77
C TRP A 219 -2.32 6.76 -6.72
N THR A 220 -3.36 7.16 -7.44
CA THR A 220 -4.69 6.53 -7.44
C THR A 220 -5.28 6.53 -8.86
N ASP A 221 -6.57 6.22 -8.99
CA ASP A 221 -7.32 6.20 -10.25
C ASP A 221 -8.15 7.49 -10.49
N VAL A 222 -7.95 8.51 -9.67
CA VAL A 222 -8.58 9.83 -9.83
C VAL A 222 -7.53 10.93 -9.97
N ASP A 223 -7.90 12.04 -10.61
CA ASP A 223 -7.00 13.16 -10.91
C ASP A 223 -6.73 14.08 -9.70
N GLY A 224 -7.32 13.79 -8.55
CA GLY A 224 -7.20 14.58 -7.34
C GLY A 224 -8.54 14.85 -6.68
N PHE A 225 -8.58 15.88 -5.83
CA PHE A 225 -9.84 16.37 -5.29
C PHE A 225 -10.60 17.13 -6.37
N MET A 226 -11.90 16.87 -6.49
CA MET A 226 -12.76 17.51 -7.47
C MET A 226 -13.84 18.33 -6.79
N THR A 227 -14.35 19.36 -7.47
CA THR A 227 -15.41 20.23 -6.97
C THR A 227 -16.74 19.51 -6.77
N ALA A 228 -16.94 18.38 -7.43
CA ALA A 228 -18.07 17.46 -7.26
C ALA A 228 -17.72 16.08 -7.83
N ASP A 229 -18.57 15.07 -7.62
CA ASP A 229 -18.43 13.78 -8.29
C ASP A 229 -18.67 13.93 -9.81
N PRO A 230 -17.66 13.69 -10.66
CA PRO A 230 -17.78 13.88 -12.12
C PRO A 230 -18.79 12.94 -12.76
N ARG A 231 -19.16 11.83 -12.08
CA ARG A 231 -20.21 10.90 -12.54
C ARG A 231 -21.61 11.50 -12.39
N VAL A 232 -21.76 12.48 -11.49
CA VAL A 232 -23.02 13.17 -11.20
C VAL A 232 -23.06 14.53 -11.87
N ILE A 233 -21.95 15.27 -11.82
CA ILE A 233 -21.81 16.62 -12.35
C ILE A 233 -20.72 16.65 -13.40
N SER A 234 -21.08 16.64 -14.67
CA SER A 234 -20.14 16.61 -15.82
C SER A 234 -19.20 17.82 -15.92
N ARG A 235 -19.52 18.92 -15.24
CA ARG A 235 -18.68 20.14 -15.18
C ARG A 235 -17.77 20.17 -13.95
N ALA A 236 -17.68 19.07 -13.19
CA ALA A 236 -16.74 18.98 -12.10
C ALA A 236 -15.30 19.09 -12.62
N TYR A 237 -14.46 19.82 -11.92
CA TYR A 237 -13.04 20.00 -12.24
C TYR A 237 -12.17 19.76 -11.01
N THR A 238 -10.91 19.44 -11.25
CA THR A 238 -9.92 19.18 -10.20
C THR A 238 -9.56 20.47 -9.48
N ILE A 239 -9.50 20.41 -8.16
CA ILE A 239 -9.05 21.50 -7.32
C ILE A 239 -7.52 21.41 -7.23
N ASN A 240 -6.85 22.47 -7.65
CA ASN A 240 -5.40 22.48 -7.76
C ASN A 240 -4.70 22.49 -6.41
N GLU A 241 -5.25 23.20 -5.42
CA GLU A 241 -4.66 23.35 -4.09
C GLU A 241 -5.75 23.41 -3.03
N LEU A 242 -5.52 22.71 -1.94
CA LEU A 242 -6.38 22.66 -0.75
C LEU A 242 -5.52 22.72 0.50
N SER A 243 -5.99 23.44 1.50
CA SER A 243 -5.45 23.29 2.86
C SER A 243 -5.81 21.91 3.42
N TYR A 244 -5.06 21.44 4.41
CA TYR A 244 -5.37 20.18 5.09
C TYR A 244 -6.76 20.18 5.73
N VAL A 245 -7.22 21.33 6.23
CA VAL A 245 -8.55 21.48 6.82
C VAL A 245 -9.62 21.26 5.76
N GLU A 246 -9.52 21.96 4.61
CA GLU A 246 -10.46 21.82 3.50
C GLU A 246 -10.48 20.39 2.94
N ALA A 247 -9.31 19.76 2.77
CA ALA A 247 -9.21 18.38 2.31
C ALA A 247 -9.88 17.42 3.31
N THR A 248 -9.72 17.65 4.61
CA THR A 248 -10.35 16.85 5.66
C THR A 248 -11.87 17.02 5.65
N GLU A 249 -12.37 18.24 5.49
CA GLU A 249 -13.80 18.51 5.39
C GLU A 249 -14.42 17.87 4.15
N LEU A 250 -13.80 18.01 2.99
CA LEU A 250 -14.25 17.36 1.76
C LEU A 250 -14.34 15.84 1.91
N CYS A 251 -13.35 15.22 2.57
CA CYS A 251 -13.37 13.79 2.84
C CYS A 251 -14.48 13.38 3.82
N ASN A 252 -14.75 14.19 4.84
CA ASN A 252 -15.83 13.95 5.80
C ASN A 252 -17.21 14.08 5.14
N PHE A 253 -17.34 14.94 4.12
CA PHE A 253 -18.55 15.11 3.30
C PHE A 253 -18.63 14.15 2.11
N GLY A 254 -17.72 13.18 1.99
CA GLY A 254 -17.85 12.07 1.06
C GLY A 254 -16.83 11.99 -0.07
N ALA A 255 -15.88 12.90 -0.17
CA ALA A 255 -14.76 12.75 -1.10
C ALA A 255 -13.90 11.56 -0.69
N LYS A 256 -13.80 10.56 -1.58
CA LYS A 256 -13.08 9.29 -1.30
C LYS A 256 -11.66 9.30 -1.88
N VAL A 257 -10.95 10.39 -1.78
CA VAL A 257 -9.60 10.55 -2.34
C VAL A 257 -8.55 10.05 -1.36
N VAL A 258 -8.58 10.53 -0.12
CA VAL A 258 -7.73 10.08 1.00
C VAL A 258 -8.58 9.89 2.24
N TYR A 259 -8.09 9.11 3.18
CA TYR A 259 -8.71 8.97 4.49
C TYR A 259 -8.01 9.92 5.47
N PRO A 260 -8.68 10.99 5.96
CA PRO A 260 -8.02 12.08 6.70
C PRO A 260 -7.13 11.64 7.88
N PRO A 261 -7.51 10.66 8.72
CA PRO A 261 -6.64 10.22 9.80
C PRO A 261 -5.29 9.69 9.35
N THR A 262 -5.18 9.24 8.10
CA THR A 262 -3.95 8.63 7.58
C THR A 262 -2.92 9.65 7.11
N ILE A 263 -3.35 10.87 6.81
CA ILE A 263 -2.44 11.94 6.37
C ILE A 263 -2.00 12.86 7.53
N TYR A 264 -2.54 12.64 8.73
CA TYR A 264 -2.26 13.45 9.90
C TYR A 264 -0.75 13.58 10.25
N PRO A 265 0.09 12.53 10.12
CA PRO A 265 1.52 12.66 10.40
C PRO A 265 2.23 13.72 9.55
N VAL A 266 1.89 13.84 8.26
CA VAL A 266 2.53 14.81 7.35
C VAL A 266 1.97 16.22 7.53
N CYS A 267 0.71 16.36 8.00
CA CYS A 267 0.11 17.66 8.27
C CYS A 267 0.90 18.43 9.34
N HIS A 268 1.32 17.76 10.40
CA HIS A 268 2.09 18.37 11.49
C HIS A 268 3.49 18.85 11.07
N LYS A 269 4.01 18.29 10.00
CA LYS A 269 5.33 18.64 9.46
C LYS A 269 5.26 19.55 8.24
N ASN A 270 4.06 19.96 7.84
CA ASN A 270 3.80 20.75 6.64
C ASN A 270 4.39 20.12 5.35
N ILE A 271 4.40 18.77 5.28
CA ILE A 271 4.86 18.05 4.11
C ILE A 271 3.73 18.02 3.08
N PRO A 272 3.92 18.59 1.87
CA PRO A 272 2.86 18.63 0.87
C PRO A 272 2.43 17.23 0.42
N ILE A 273 1.12 17.06 0.23
CA ILE A 273 0.53 15.85 -0.32
C ILE A 273 0.10 16.14 -1.75
N LEU A 274 0.60 15.33 -2.69
CA LEU A 274 0.27 15.42 -4.10
C LEU A 274 -0.57 14.21 -4.49
N VAL A 275 -1.82 14.43 -4.88
CA VAL A 275 -2.69 13.37 -5.42
C VAL A 275 -2.53 13.31 -6.92
N LYS A 276 -2.16 12.14 -7.44
CA LYS A 276 -1.80 11.94 -8.85
C LYS A 276 -2.51 10.73 -9.44
N ASN A 277 -2.85 10.82 -10.73
CA ASN A 277 -3.48 9.72 -11.45
C ASN A 277 -2.42 8.78 -12.06
N THR A 278 -2.48 7.49 -11.71
CA THR A 278 -1.57 6.46 -12.25
C THR A 278 -1.76 6.24 -13.75
N PHE A 279 -2.95 6.52 -14.27
CA PHE A 279 -3.34 6.23 -15.65
C PHE A 279 -3.23 7.43 -16.58
N CYS A 280 -3.14 8.64 -16.04
CA CYS A 280 -3.09 9.88 -16.81
C CYS A 280 -1.91 10.75 -16.36
N LEU A 281 -0.74 10.53 -16.96
CA LEU A 281 0.47 11.30 -16.64
C LEU A 281 0.43 12.75 -17.13
N LEU A 282 -0.58 13.13 -17.94
CA LEU A 282 -0.73 14.46 -18.51
C LEU A 282 -1.32 15.48 -17.52
N TYR A 283 -1.95 15.03 -16.45
CA TYR A 283 -2.60 15.89 -15.45
C TYR A 283 -1.88 15.88 -14.08
N THR A 284 -0.58 15.78 -14.07
CA THR A 284 0.17 16.16 -12.86
C THR A 284 0.10 17.66 -12.73
N SER A 285 -0.61 18.17 -11.71
CA SER A 285 -0.60 19.60 -11.38
C SER A 285 0.85 20.08 -11.32
N PRO A 286 1.21 21.18 -11.99
CA PRO A 286 2.55 21.72 -11.92
C PRO A 286 2.87 22.02 -10.47
N SER A 287 4.07 21.64 -10.02
CA SER A 287 4.57 22.00 -8.70
C SER A 287 4.54 23.54 -8.57
N PRO A 288 4.23 24.12 -7.40
CA PRO A 288 4.30 25.57 -7.19
C PRO A 288 5.66 26.18 -7.56
N ARG A 289 6.72 25.37 -7.67
CA ARG A 289 8.06 25.81 -8.13
C ARG A 289 8.13 26.07 -9.64
N ASP A 290 7.22 25.49 -10.44
CA ASP A 290 7.23 25.65 -11.89
C ASP A 290 6.54 26.95 -12.35
N LEU A 291 5.88 27.67 -11.44
CA LEU A 291 5.21 28.95 -11.70
C LEU A 291 6.08 30.17 -11.40
N SER A 292 7.34 30.02 -11.00
CA SER A 292 8.23 31.13 -10.64
C SER A 292 9.15 31.62 -11.77
N THR A 293 8.92 31.20 -13.02
CA THR A 293 9.65 31.70 -14.19
C THR A 293 8.70 32.16 -15.27
N SER A 294 8.10 33.31 -15.08
CA SER A 294 7.68 34.22 -16.16
C SER A 294 7.46 35.62 -15.62
#